data_ff4911f54ed843d7e99fbd04b57f6fc4
#
_entry.id   ff4911f54ed843d7e99fbd04b57f6fc4
#
_cell.length_a   1.000
_cell.length_b   1.000
_cell.length_c   1.000
_cell.angle_alpha   90.00
_cell.angle_beta   90.00
_cell.angle_gamma   90.00
#
_symmetry.space_group_name_H-M   'P 1'
#
loop_
_entity.id
_entity.type
_entity.pdbx_description
1 polymer ?
#
loop_
_entity_poly.entity_id
_entity_poly.type
_entity_poly.pdbx_seq_one_letter_code
_entity_poly.pdbx_strand_id
1 'polypeptide(L)'
;ELKKHARRLADRFNVTTEDESELRLSILKELFGDCDDDIFIKPPFHCDYGFHIHVGKNFFANFQCVMLDAAPITIGDNCLMGPQTCLYTVNHPMDSKTRVANYVYGKPITIGDNVWFGGNCVVLPGVTIGNNVVVGAGSVVTKDVPDNAVVVGNPAKIIRYTE
;
A
#
# COMPACT_ATOMS: atom_id res chain seq x y z
N GLU A 1 5.28 -11.61 18.12
CA GLU A 1 6.43 -12.10 17.35
C GLU A 1 6.36 -11.70 15.87
N LEU A 2 5.23 -11.87 15.15
CA LEU A 2 5.11 -11.57 13.71
C LEU A 2 5.47 -10.10 13.37
N LYS A 3 4.90 -9.12 14.08
CA LYS A 3 5.25 -7.70 13.87
C LYS A 3 6.75 -7.41 14.11
N LYS A 4 7.36 -8.06 15.08
CA LYS A 4 8.79 -7.89 15.36
C LYS A 4 9.65 -8.48 14.23
N HIS A 5 9.21 -9.60 13.66
CA HIS A 5 9.89 -10.20 12.51
C HIS A 5 9.81 -9.27 11.28
N ALA A 6 8.61 -8.81 10.93
CA ALA A 6 8.40 -7.87 9.83
C ALA A 6 9.23 -6.59 10.00
N ARG A 7 9.26 -6.03 11.22
CA ARG A 7 10.07 -4.84 11.50
C ARG A 7 11.55 -5.07 11.28
N ARG A 8 12.10 -6.21 11.73
CA ARG A 8 13.52 -6.55 11.49
C ARG A 8 13.84 -6.65 10.00
N LEU A 9 12.93 -7.25 9.20
CA LEU A 9 13.10 -7.33 7.75
C LEU A 9 13.03 -5.95 7.09
N ALA A 10 12.05 -5.13 7.46
CA ALA A 10 11.92 -3.76 6.96
C ALA A 10 13.15 -2.89 7.34
N ASP A 11 13.64 -3.00 8.56
CA ASP A 11 14.85 -2.27 8.99
C ASP A 11 16.08 -2.70 8.18
N ARG A 12 16.25 -4.01 7.93
CA ARG A 12 17.32 -4.52 7.05
C ARG A 12 17.16 -4.01 5.62
N PHE A 13 15.95 -4.03 5.06
CA PHE A 13 15.66 -3.50 3.74
C PHE A 13 16.03 -2.01 3.64
N ASN A 14 15.64 -1.22 4.64
CA ASN A 14 15.76 0.22 4.63
C ASN A 14 17.21 0.74 4.72
N VAL A 15 18.17 -0.09 5.10
CA VAL A 15 19.60 0.26 5.11
C VAL A 15 20.38 -0.27 3.89
N THR A 16 19.71 -0.95 2.96
CA THR A 16 20.33 -1.45 1.74
C THR A 16 20.66 -0.30 0.77
N THR A 17 21.69 -0.50 -0.02
CA THR A 17 22.09 0.41 -1.12
C THR A 17 21.45 -0.02 -2.45
N GLU A 18 21.55 0.81 -3.48
CA GLU A 18 21.00 0.49 -4.80
C GLU A 18 21.71 -0.68 -5.49
N ASP A 19 22.96 -0.93 -5.15
CA ASP A 19 23.75 -2.04 -5.71
C ASP A 19 23.38 -3.41 -5.12
N GLU A 20 22.54 -3.44 -4.07
CA GLU A 20 22.12 -4.64 -3.36
C GLU A 20 20.73 -5.14 -3.81
N SER A 21 20.45 -5.10 -5.11
CA SER A 21 19.14 -5.45 -5.67
C SER A 21 18.70 -6.89 -5.35
N GLU A 22 19.61 -7.86 -5.42
CA GLU A 22 19.32 -9.26 -5.07
C GLU A 22 18.98 -9.42 -3.59
N LEU A 23 19.70 -8.72 -2.71
CA LEU A 23 19.40 -8.71 -1.28
C LEU A 23 18.03 -8.08 -1.00
N ARG A 24 17.71 -6.96 -1.65
CA ARG A 24 16.39 -6.32 -1.56
C ARG A 24 15.27 -7.27 -1.95
N LEU A 25 15.41 -7.94 -3.09
CA LEU A 25 14.42 -8.90 -3.57
C LEU A 25 14.26 -10.06 -2.57
N SER A 26 15.36 -10.61 -2.08
CA SER A 26 15.32 -11.70 -1.08
C SER A 26 14.56 -11.28 0.19
N ILE A 27 14.82 -10.05 0.69
CA ILE A 27 14.13 -9.54 1.89
C ILE A 27 12.64 -9.33 1.61
N LEU A 28 12.27 -8.77 0.45
CA LEU A 28 10.87 -8.52 0.10
C LEU A 28 10.09 -9.84 -0.05
N LYS A 29 10.69 -10.86 -0.63
CA LYS A 29 10.10 -12.21 -0.73
C LYS A 29 9.92 -12.91 0.63
N GLU A 30 10.77 -12.62 1.59
CA GLU A 30 10.59 -13.10 2.98
C GLU A 30 9.54 -12.28 3.73
N LEU A 31 9.42 -10.97 3.43
CA LEU A 31 8.55 -10.04 4.12
C LEU A 31 7.11 -10.12 3.63
N PHE A 32 6.89 -10.15 2.31
CA PHE A 32 5.54 -10.10 1.71
C PHE A 32 4.90 -11.48 1.65
N GLY A 33 3.57 -11.50 1.66
CA GLY A 33 2.81 -12.73 1.45
C GLY A 33 3.00 -13.29 0.04
N ASP A 34 3.09 -12.39 -0.94
CA ASP A 34 3.40 -12.73 -2.33
C ASP A 34 3.92 -11.51 -3.09
N CYS A 35 4.95 -11.71 -3.94
CA CYS A 35 5.43 -10.72 -4.89
C CYS A 35 6.23 -11.39 -6.01
N ASP A 36 6.24 -10.78 -7.19
CA ASP A 36 7.02 -11.25 -8.34
C ASP A 36 8.50 -10.81 -8.25
N ASP A 37 9.36 -11.37 -9.12
CA ASP A 37 10.79 -11.07 -9.14
C ASP A 37 11.12 -9.65 -9.65
N ASP A 38 10.18 -9.04 -10.37
CA ASP A 38 10.30 -7.70 -10.93
C ASP A 38 9.81 -6.57 -9.99
N ILE A 39 9.54 -6.90 -8.73
CA ILE A 39 9.17 -5.92 -7.71
C ILE A 39 10.30 -4.90 -7.47
N PHE A 40 9.94 -3.62 -7.42
CA PHE A 40 10.90 -2.57 -7.10
C PHE A 40 10.34 -1.59 -6.08
N ILE A 41 10.97 -1.53 -4.91
CA ILE A 41 10.62 -0.59 -3.83
C ILE A 41 11.84 0.23 -3.47
N LYS A 42 11.67 1.56 -3.42
CA LYS A 42 12.70 2.48 -2.91
C LYS A 42 12.59 2.62 -1.39
N PRO A 43 13.66 2.35 -0.64
CA PRO A 43 13.65 2.58 0.79
C PRO A 43 13.58 4.08 1.14
N PRO A 44 13.07 4.47 2.33
CA PRO A 44 12.51 3.55 3.31
C PRO A 44 11.08 3.11 2.99
N PHE A 45 10.75 1.89 3.41
CA PHE A 45 9.43 1.28 3.34
C PHE A 45 9.02 0.77 4.72
N HIS A 46 7.75 0.89 5.08
CA HIS A 46 7.24 0.42 6.37
C HIS A 46 5.93 -0.35 6.23
N CYS A 47 5.80 -1.40 7.03
CA CYS A 47 4.57 -2.18 7.15
C CYS A 47 4.37 -2.69 8.58
N ASP A 48 3.19 -3.24 8.88
CA ASP A 48 2.89 -3.85 10.19
C ASP A 48 3.35 -5.31 10.26
N TYR A 49 2.93 -6.14 9.31
CA TYR A 49 3.15 -7.58 9.29
C TYR A 49 3.89 -8.07 8.05
N GLY A 50 3.70 -7.41 6.91
CA GLY A 50 4.27 -7.76 5.62
C GLY A 50 3.55 -8.92 4.92
N PHE A 51 3.32 -10.03 5.60
CA PHE A 51 2.73 -11.23 5.00
C PHE A 51 1.26 -11.08 4.53
N HIS A 52 0.58 -10.01 4.89
CA HIS A 52 -0.72 -9.65 4.34
C HIS A 52 -0.63 -8.82 3.05
N ILE A 53 0.57 -8.48 2.60
CA ILE A 53 0.80 -7.69 1.39
C ILE A 53 1.05 -8.66 0.23
N HIS A 54 0.22 -8.55 -0.80
CA HIS A 54 0.32 -9.33 -2.03
C HIS A 54 0.34 -8.36 -3.21
N VAL A 55 1.39 -8.40 -4.01
CA VAL A 55 1.57 -7.52 -5.16
C VAL A 55 1.84 -8.32 -6.44
N GLY A 56 1.21 -7.88 -7.53
CA GLY A 56 1.39 -8.47 -8.85
C GLY A 56 2.70 -8.06 -9.51
N LYS A 57 2.80 -8.35 -10.81
CA LYS A 57 3.97 -8.11 -11.64
C LYS A 57 4.24 -6.62 -11.82
N ASN A 58 5.51 -6.28 -12.04
CA ASN A 58 5.95 -4.93 -12.36
C ASN A 58 5.46 -3.88 -11.34
N PHE A 59 5.46 -4.25 -10.07
CA PHE A 59 5.09 -3.35 -8.98
C PHE A 59 6.24 -2.38 -8.67
N PHE A 60 5.91 -1.09 -8.61
CA PHE A 60 6.85 -0.03 -8.23
C PHE A 60 6.30 0.80 -7.08
N ALA A 61 7.09 0.97 -6.02
CA ALA A 61 6.83 1.94 -4.97
C ALA A 61 8.01 2.89 -4.77
N ASN A 62 7.72 4.18 -4.76
CA ASN A 62 8.72 5.21 -4.51
C ASN A 62 9.02 5.35 -3.02
N PHE A 63 9.84 6.33 -2.64
CA PHE A 63 10.31 6.54 -1.26
C PHE A 63 9.18 6.73 -0.25
N GLN A 64 9.39 6.24 0.97
CA GLN A 64 8.55 6.49 2.15
C GLN A 64 7.10 5.98 2.01
N CYS A 65 6.88 4.94 1.24
CA CYS A 65 5.57 4.29 1.21
C CYS A 65 5.32 3.50 2.50
N VAL A 66 4.07 3.51 2.95
CA VAL A 66 3.63 2.83 4.18
C VAL A 66 2.42 1.95 3.90
N MET A 67 2.48 0.69 4.29
CA MET A 67 1.36 -0.25 4.20
C MET A 67 1.05 -0.82 5.60
N LEU A 68 0.01 -0.30 6.25
CA LEU A 68 -0.44 -0.85 7.54
C LEU A 68 -1.37 -2.03 7.29
N ASP A 69 -0.78 -3.19 7.16
CA ASP A 69 -1.40 -4.44 6.72
C ASP A 69 -1.98 -5.28 7.89
N ALA A 70 -2.79 -4.66 8.75
CA ALA A 70 -3.55 -5.40 9.76
C ALA A 70 -4.61 -6.33 9.16
N ALA A 71 -5.03 -6.07 7.92
CA ALA A 71 -5.82 -6.93 7.04
C ALA A 71 -5.15 -6.98 5.65
N PRO A 72 -5.56 -7.91 4.76
CA PRO A 72 -4.93 -8.07 3.45
C PRO A 72 -4.92 -6.79 2.61
N ILE A 73 -3.78 -6.56 1.94
CA ILE A 73 -3.58 -5.58 0.88
C ILE A 73 -3.24 -6.37 -0.37
N THR A 74 -4.11 -6.33 -1.37
CA THR A 74 -3.91 -7.00 -2.65
C THR A 74 -3.80 -5.97 -3.76
N ILE A 75 -2.72 -6.00 -4.52
CA ILE A 75 -2.42 -5.06 -5.60
C ILE A 75 -2.15 -5.86 -6.87
N GLY A 76 -2.81 -5.49 -7.95
CA GLY A 76 -2.64 -6.12 -9.26
C GLY A 76 -1.33 -5.75 -9.96
N ASP A 77 -1.26 -6.07 -11.25
CA ASP A 77 -0.08 -5.85 -12.07
C ASP A 77 0.12 -4.38 -12.46
N ASN A 78 1.38 -4.00 -12.72
CA ASN A 78 1.76 -2.66 -13.21
C ASN A 78 1.31 -1.49 -12.31
N CYS A 79 1.28 -1.67 -11.02
CA CYS A 79 0.94 -0.60 -10.09
C CYS A 79 2.16 0.29 -9.82
N LEU A 80 1.97 1.61 -9.94
CA LEU A 80 2.98 2.63 -9.66
C LEU A 80 2.54 3.47 -8.45
N MET A 81 3.32 3.45 -7.38
CA MET A 81 3.07 4.26 -6.19
C MET A 81 4.08 5.40 -6.10
N GLY A 82 3.60 6.64 -6.17
CA GLY A 82 4.38 7.84 -5.89
C GLY A 82 4.90 7.88 -4.44
N PRO A 83 5.86 8.76 -4.13
CA PRO A 83 6.45 8.83 -2.80
C PRO A 83 5.39 9.16 -1.74
N GLN A 84 5.58 8.62 -0.53
CA GLN A 84 4.70 8.83 0.62
C GLN A 84 3.24 8.37 0.37
N THR A 85 3.03 7.40 -0.51
CA THR A 85 1.72 6.77 -0.65
C THR A 85 1.50 5.79 0.49
N CYS A 86 0.33 5.91 1.13
CA CYS A 86 -0.01 5.16 2.33
C CYS A 86 -1.29 4.35 2.13
N LEU A 87 -1.23 3.05 2.42
CA LEU A 87 -2.37 2.14 2.42
C LEU A 87 -2.66 1.71 3.86
N TYR A 88 -3.81 2.08 4.40
CA TYR A 88 -4.17 1.79 5.78
C TYR A 88 -5.34 0.82 5.84
N THR A 89 -5.11 -0.41 6.25
CA THR A 89 -6.19 -1.39 6.49
C THR A 89 -6.71 -1.34 7.91
N VAL A 90 -5.94 -0.76 8.84
CA VAL A 90 -6.27 -0.71 10.26
C VAL A 90 -7.23 0.43 10.58
N ASN A 91 -8.17 0.15 11.48
CA ASN A 91 -9.11 1.14 11.97
C ASN A 91 -9.33 0.97 13.48
N HIS A 92 -9.82 2.03 14.11
CA HIS A 92 -10.22 2.04 15.51
C HIS A 92 -11.71 2.33 15.66
N PRO A 93 -12.38 1.80 16.69
CA PRO A 93 -13.78 2.13 16.99
C PRO A 93 -14.00 3.64 17.19
N MET A 94 -15.11 4.15 16.65
CA MET A 94 -15.51 5.54 16.86
C MET A 94 -15.90 5.81 18.30
N ASP A 95 -16.51 4.82 18.96
CA ASP A 95 -16.78 4.90 20.40
C ASP A 95 -15.49 4.97 21.22
N SER A 96 -15.38 6.02 22.05
CA SER A 96 -14.16 6.30 22.79
C SER A 96 -13.84 5.24 23.85
N LYS A 97 -14.85 4.64 24.49
CA LYS A 97 -14.64 3.61 25.52
C LYS A 97 -14.00 2.35 24.93
N THR A 98 -14.54 1.90 23.80
CA THR A 98 -14.00 0.74 23.06
C THR A 98 -12.62 1.02 22.49
N ARG A 99 -12.39 2.24 21.98
CA ARG A 99 -11.09 2.66 21.44
C ARG A 99 -10.01 2.70 22.54
N VAL A 100 -10.32 3.26 23.71
CA VAL A 100 -9.38 3.31 24.85
C VAL A 100 -9.08 1.91 25.39
N ALA A 101 -9.99 0.94 25.24
CA ALA A 101 -9.76 -0.46 25.56
C ALA A 101 -8.85 -1.18 24.55
N ASN A 102 -8.21 -0.44 23.61
CA ASN A 102 -7.27 -0.93 22.59
C ASN A 102 -7.88 -1.88 21.55
N TYR A 103 -9.18 -1.82 21.30
CA TYR A 103 -9.76 -2.55 20.20
C TYR A 103 -9.34 -1.93 18.87
N VAL A 104 -8.90 -2.78 17.96
CA VAL A 104 -8.57 -2.45 16.57
C VAL A 104 -9.22 -3.47 15.64
N TYR A 105 -9.55 -3.06 14.43
CA TYR A 105 -10.02 -3.96 13.39
C TYR A 105 -9.45 -3.54 12.03
N GLY A 106 -9.30 -4.52 11.16
CA GLY A 106 -8.81 -4.31 9.80
C GLY A 106 -9.92 -4.49 8.77
N LYS A 107 -9.83 -3.74 7.67
CA LYS A 107 -10.62 -3.98 6.46
C LYS A 107 -9.65 -4.05 5.28
N PRO A 108 -9.77 -5.08 4.41
CA PRO A 108 -8.84 -5.26 3.31
C PRO A 108 -8.89 -4.10 2.31
N ILE A 109 -7.76 -3.85 1.64
CA ILE A 109 -7.67 -2.96 0.50
C ILE A 109 -7.37 -3.80 -0.73
N THR A 110 -8.09 -3.54 -1.81
CA THR A 110 -7.87 -4.18 -3.11
C THR A 110 -7.62 -3.12 -4.17
N ILE A 111 -6.54 -3.27 -4.93
CA ILE A 111 -6.14 -2.38 -6.01
C ILE A 111 -5.98 -3.23 -7.27
N GLY A 112 -6.63 -2.83 -8.35
CA GLY A 112 -6.58 -3.53 -9.64
C GLY A 112 -5.27 -3.32 -10.40
N ASP A 113 -5.30 -3.65 -11.68
CA ASP A 113 -4.15 -3.54 -12.57
C ASP A 113 -3.98 -2.11 -13.13
N ASN A 114 -2.73 -1.75 -13.49
CA ASN A 114 -2.40 -0.50 -14.14
C ASN A 114 -2.82 0.75 -13.35
N VAL A 115 -2.71 0.72 -12.04
CA VAL A 115 -3.08 1.84 -11.17
C VAL A 115 -1.86 2.73 -10.91
N TRP A 116 -2.04 4.03 -11.04
CA TRP A 116 -1.00 5.02 -10.72
C TRP A 116 -1.46 5.95 -9.59
N PHE A 117 -0.68 5.98 -8.53
CA PHE A 117 -0.79 6.96 -7.45
C PHE A 117 0.25 8.05 -7.62
N GLY A 118 -0.18 9.30 -7.66
CA GLY A 118 0.69 10.45 -7.41
C GLY A 118 1.27 10.41 -5.98
N GLY A 119 2.19 11.30 -5.67
CA GLY A 119 2.76 11.34 -4.31
C GLY A 119 1.76 11.78 -3.24
N ASN A 120 2.03 11.41 -1.98
CA ASN A 120 1.24 11.78 -0.80
C ASN A 120 -0.24 11.33 -0.86
N CYS A 121 -0.51 10.20 -1.48
CA CYS A 121 -1.86 9.63 -1.49
C CYS A 121 -2.10 8.75 -0.26
N VAL A 122 -3.35 8.73 0.20
CA VAL A 122 -3.79 7.85 1.29
C VAL A 122 -5.00 7.06 0.83
N VAL A 123 -4.99 5.75 1.08
CA VAL A 123 -6.15 4.86 0.85
C VAL A 123 -6.64 4.35 2.20
N LEU A 124 -7.94 4.55 2.48
CA LEU A 124 -8.57 4.18 3.75
C LEU A 124 -9.01 2.71 3.78
N PRO A 125 -9.23 2.15 4.99
CA PRO A 125 -9.60 0.75 5.17
C PRO A 125 -10.88 0.35 4.42
N GLY A 126 -10.81 -0.78 3.73
CA GLY A 126 -11.96 -1.38 3.03
C GLY A 126 -12.21 -0.87 1.61
N VAL A 127 -11.32 -0.01 1.08
CA VAL A 127 -11.46 0.56 -0.26
C VAL A 127 -11.04 -0.45 -1.32
N THR A 128 -11.82 -0.54 -2.39
CA THR A 128 -11.47 -1.22 -3.64
C THR A 128 -11.25 -0.18 -4.74
N ILE A 129 -10.09 -0.24 -5.40
CA ILE A 129 -9.73 0.57 -6.55
C ILE A 129 -9.69 -0.34 -7.77
N GLY A 130 -10.44 0.00 -8.81
CA GLY A 130 -10.50 -0.76 -10.06
C GLY A 130 -9.24 -0.65 -10.91
N ASN A 131 -9.33 -1.17 -12.14
CA ASN A 131 -8.23 -1.17 -13.09
C ASN A 131 -8.07 0.18 -13.79
N ASN A 132 -6.85 0.48 -14.28
CA ASN A 132 -6.54 1.67 -15.07
C ASN A 132 -6.90 3.00 -14.35
N VAL A 133 -6.82 3.03 -13.03
CA VAL A 133 -7.16 4.19 -12.20
C VAL A 133 -5.95 5.08 -12.00
N VAL A 134 -6.16 6.39 -12.03
CA VAL A 134 -5.18 7.40 -11.64
C VAL A 134 -5.66 8.11 -10.39
N VAL A 135 -4.84 8.10 -9.35
CA VAL A 135 -5.07 8.82 -8.10
C VAL A 135 -4.12 10.01 -8.06
N GLY A 136 -4.66 11.22 -8.18
CA GLY A 136 -3.86 12.45 -8.19
C GLY A 136 -3.15 12.70 -6.86
N ALA A 137 -1.99 13.37 -6.93
CA ALA A 137 -1.17 13.65 -5.75
C ALA A 137 -1.95 14.34 -4.63
N GLY A 138 -1.67 13.95 -3.37
CA GLY A 138 -2.31 14.50 -2.18
C GLY A 138 -3.75 14.02 -1.93
N SER A 139 -4.23 13.04 -2.68
CA SER A 139 -5.60 12.55 -2.56
C SER A 139 -5.78 11.58 -1.38
N VAL A 140 -6.96 11.65 -0.76
CA VAL A 140 -7.40 10.69 0.26
C VAL A 140 -8.59 9.90 -0.27
N VAL A 141 -8.35 8.64 -0.63
CA VAL A 141 -9.37 7.74 -1.19
C VAL A 141 -10.17 7.11 -0.06
N THR A 142 -11.42 7.53 0.07
CA THR A 142 -12.32 7.14 1.18
C THR A 142 -13.42 6.18 0.76
N LYS A 143 -13.60 5.95 -0.54
CA LYS A 143 -14.64 5.09 -1.15
C LYS A 143 -14.07 4.35 -2.33
N ASP A 144 -14.76 3.30 -2.74
CA ASP A 144 -14.41 2.53 -3.93
C ASP A 144 -14.34 3.40 -5.17
N VAL A 145 -13.38 3.07 -6.04
CA VAL A 145 -13.10 3.78 -7.29
C VAL A 145 -13.31 2.81 -8.45
N PRO A 146 -14.20 3.13 -9.41
CA PRO A 146 -14.45 2.27 -10.56
C PRO A 146 -13.26 2.27 -11.54
N ASP A 147 -13.25 1.28 -12.44
CA ASP A 147 -12.26 1.19 -13.51
C ASP A 147 -12.19 2.48 -14.33
N ASN A 148 -10.99 2.76 -14.83
CA ASN A 148 -10.69 3.88 -15.73
C ASN A 148 -10.95 5.28 -15.13
N ALA A 149 -11.16 5.41 -13.83
CA ALA A 149 -11.42 6.70 -13.19
C ALA A 149 -10.12 7.48 -12.90
N VAL A 150 -10.18 8.79 -13.01
CA VAL A 150 -9.18 9.70 -12.45
C VAL A 150 -9.80 10.40 -11.25
N VAL A 151 -9.21 10.19 -10.07
CA VAL A 151 -9.69 10.74 -8.79
C VAL A 151 -8.69 11.71 -8.19
N VAL A 152 -9.17 12.79 -7.59
CA VAL A 152 -8.34 13.79 -6.92
C VAL A 152 -9.02 14.35 -5.67
N GLY A 153 -8.23 14.82 -4.73
CA GLY A 153 -8.68 15.61 -3.60
C GLY A 153 -8.83 14.83 -2.29
N ASN A 154 -9.30 15.54 -1.28
CA ASN A 154 -9.61 14.99 0.05
C ASN A 154 -10.99 15.48 0.53
N PRO A 155 -12.03 14.62 0.57
CA PRO A 155 -12.03 13.24 0.05
C PRO A 155 -11.90 13.21 -1.49
N ALA A 156 -11.26 12.15 -2.02
CA ALA A 156 -11.06 11.99 -3.45
C ALA A 156 -12.40 11.88 -4.20
N LYS A 157 -12.49 12.57 -5.34
CA LYS A 157 -13.65 12.57 -6.23
C LYS A 157 -13.21 12.26 -7.66
N ILE A 158 -14.08 11.59 -8.40
CA ILE A 158 -13.88 11.35 -9.83
C ILE A 158 -13.99 12.69 -10.54
N ILE A 159 -12.96 13.05 -11.31
CA ILE A 159 -12.94 14.26 -12.14
C ILE A 159 -13.07 13.98 -13.63
N ARG A 160 -12.71 12.77 -14.05
CA ARG A 160 -12.85 12.27 -15.42
C ARG A 160 -12.56 10.77 -15.46
N TYR A 161 -12.70 10.18 -16.63
CA TYR A 161 -12.26 8.82 -16.94
C TYR A 161 -11.09 8.86 -17.94
N THR A 162 -10.20 7.88 -17.87
CA THR A 162 -9.17 7.63 -18.89
C THR A 162 -9.86 7.09 -20.15
N GLU A 163 -9.32 7.43 -21.32
CA GLU A 163 -9.80 6.87 -22.60
C GLU A 163 -9.44 5.39 -22.74
#